data_2dc69e0d26c89e4f6ab3b276fb230539
#
_entry.id   2dc69e0d26c89e4f6ab3b276fb230539
#
_cell.length_a   1.000
_cell.length_b   1.000
_cell.length_c   1.000
_cell.angle_alpha   90.00
_cell.angle_beta   90.00
_cell.angle_gamma   90.00
#
_symmetry.space_group_name_H-M   'P 1'
#
loop_
_entity.id
_entity.type
_entity.pdbx_description
1 polymer ?
#
loop_
_entity_poly.entity_id
_entity_poly.type
_entity_poly.pdbx_seq_one_letter_code
_entity_poly.pdbx_strand_id
1 'polypeptide(L)'
;IKKRVADILIQKQQEAIEKTGYDYLSNFGIILRSGCADADTNDIIKDVNALCDEYTDMLQKAVFSKFYTLVHKDRPGYIEEIVHLSGKDSVEIITDIPAIYNELETYLPRSSNISIRMYKDELWPLYKLYSIEKEIDTALSKKVWLKSGGYLIIEQTEALSVIDVNSGKNV
;
A
#
# COMPACT_ATOMS: atom_id res chain seq x y z
N ILE A 1 20.05 3.46 -14.05
CA ILE A 1 19.33 3.57 -12.75
C ILE A 1 20.29 3.35 -11.59
N LYS A 2 20.92 2.16 -11.39
CA LYS A 2 21.79 1.85 -10.25
C LYS A 2 22.84 2.93 -9.96
N LYS A 3 23.54 3.45 -10.98
CA LYS A 3 24.54 4.50 -10.81
C LYS A 3 23.91 5.80 -10.29
N ARG A 4 22.78 6.23 -10.87
CA ARG A 4 22.06 7.43 -10.40
C ARG A 4 21.57 7.32 -8.96
N VAL A 5 21.07 6.15 -8.58
CA VAL A 5 20.66 5.89 -7.18
C VAL A 5 21.85 5.97 -6.23
N ALA A 6 23.01 5.42 -6.61
CA ALA A 6 24.24 5.54 -5.82
C ALA A 6 24.70 7.01 -5.67
N ASP A 7 24.65 7.78 -6.75
CA ASP A 7 25.02 9.21 -6.72
C ASP A 7 24.09 10.01 -5.80
N ILE A 8 22.78 9.70 -5.81
CA ILE A 8 21.78 10.32 -4.92
C ILE A 8 22.04 9.95 -3.45
N LEU A 9 22.36 8.68 -3.17
CA LEU A 9 22.71 8.26 -1.80
C LEU A 9 23.90 9.04 -1.25
N ILE A 10 24.95 9.22 -2.06
CA ILE A 10 26.14 10.00 -1.67
C ILE A 10 25.76 11.45 -1.40
N GLN A 11 24.94 12.06 -2.27
CA GLN A 11 24.47 13.43 -2.10
C GLN A 11 23.64 13.57 -0.81
N LYS A 12 22.68 12.67 -0.58
CA LYS A 12 21.83 12.68 0.62
C LYS A 12 22.60 12.43 1.91
N GLN A 13 23.64 11.61 1.85
CA GLN A 13 24.56 11.41 2.96
C GLN A 13 25.28 12.73 3.33
N GLN A 14 25.79 13.45 2.34
CA GLN A 14 26.42 14.76 2.56
C GLN A 14 25.42 15.79 3.12
N GLU A 15 24.22 15.90 2.54
CA GLU A 15 23.17 16.77 3.04
C GLU A 15 22.79 16.45 4.50
N ALA A 16 22.70 15.17 4.86
CA ALA A 16 22.39 14.72 6.22
C ALA A 16 23.49 15.14 7.20
N ILE A 17 24.76 14.95 6.84
CA ILE A 17 25.90 15.35 7.66
C ILE A 17 25.93 16.88 7.85
N GLU A 18 25.76 17.66 6.78
CA GLU A 18 25.74 19.12 6.85
C GLU A 18 24.61 19.65 7.74
N LYS A 19 23.41 19.04 7.63
CA LYS A 19 22.23 19.46 8.39
C LYS A 19 22.28 19.08 9.86
N THR A 20 22.83 17.92 10.20
CA THR A 20 22.67 17.30 11.52
C THR A 20 23.98 17.08 12.27
N GLY A 21 25.12 17.15 11.58
CA GLY A 21 26.43 16.80 12.10
C GLY A 21 26.67 15.28 12.22
N TYR A 22 25.74 14.43 11.80
CA TYR A 22 25.81 12.97 11.91
C TYR A 22 25.61 12.30 10.56
N ASP A 23 26.38 11.21 10.33
CA ASP A 23 26.22 10.37 9.16
C ASP A 23 25.20 9.26 9.42
N TYR A 24 23.94 9.58 9.24
CA TYR A 24 22.83 8.61 9.40
C TYR A 24 22.74 7.61 8.26
N LEU A 25 23.33 7.90 7.11
CA LEU A 25 23.19 7.09 5.89
C LEU A 25 24.43 6.22 5.60
N SER A 26 25.44 6.20 6.45
CA SER A 26 26.69 5.43 6.22
C SER A 26 26.46 3.94 5.98
N ASN A 27 25.46 3.37 6.65
CA ASN A 27 25.09 1.95 6.53
C ASN A 27 23.76 1.74 5.79
N PHE A 28 23.29 2.75 5.07
CA PHE A 28 22.03 2.71 4.34
C PHE A 28 22.22 2.07 2.97
N GLY A 29 21.42 1.07 2.64
CA GLY A 29 21.41 0.41 1.34
C GLY A 29 20.02 0.40 0.72
N ILE A 30 19.94 0.48 -0.61
CA ILE A 30 18.68 0.44 -1.34
C ILE A 30 18.61 -0.81 -2.21
N ILE A 31 17.48 -1.50 -2.12
CA ILE A 31 17.13 -2.64 -2.99
C ILE A 31 16.07 -2.19 -3.98
N LEU A 32 16.43 -2.16 -5.26
CA LEU A 32 15.46 -1.96 -6.33
C LEU A 32 14.79 -3.29 -6.66
N ARG A 33 13.50 -3.40 -6.40
CA ARG A 33 12.72 -4.60 -6.72
C ARG A 33 12.39 -4.69 -8.21
N SER A 34 11.93 -5.85 -8.67
CA SER A 34 11.58 -6.11 -10.08
C SER A 34 10.54 -5.14 -10.65
N GLY A 35 9.61 -4.66 -9.84
CA GLY A 35 8.62 -3.63 -10.23
C GLY A 35 9.23 -2.30 -10.67
N CYS A 36 10.49 -2.01 -10.31
CA CYS A 36 11.20 -0.81 -10.79
C CYS A 36 11.70 -0.95 -12.24
N ALA A 37 11.60 -2.14 -12.87
CA ALA A 37 12.13 -2.36 -14.22
C ALA A 37 11.40 -1.50 -15.27
N ASP A 38 10.08 -1.35 -15.10
CA ASP A 38 9.18 -0.64 -16.01
C ASP A 38 8.79 0.77 -15.49
N ALA A 39 9.31 1.18 -14.32
CA ALA A 39 9.02 2.47 -13.72
C ALA A 39 9.86 3.60 -14.34
N ASP A 40 9.30 4.82 -14.35
CA ASP A 40 10.07 6.00 -14.77
C ASP A 40 11.23 6.27 -13.81
N THR A 41 12.40 6.60 -14.38
CA THR A 41 13.61 6.85 -13.59
C THR A 41 13.42 8.01 -12.61
N ASN A 42 12.62 9.04 -12.95
CA ASN A 42 12.39 10.18 -12.07
C ASN A 42 11.51 9.82 -10.88
N ASP A 43 10.57 8.89 -11.06
CA ASP A 43 9.73 8.41 -9.96
C ASP A 43 10.54 7.55 -8.98
N ILE A 44 11.42 6.68 -9.49
CA ILE A 44 12.37 5.95 -8.64
C ILE A 44 13.27 6.92 -7.84
N ILE A 45 13.74 8.01 -8.47
CA ILE A 45 14.55 9.04 -7.81
C ILE A 45 13.78 9.74 -6.70
N LYS A 46 12.51 10.10 -6.94
CA LYS A 46 11.64 10.70 -5.90
C LYS A 46 11.46 9.78 -4.71
N ASP A 47 11.18 8.49 -4.95
CA ASP A 47 11.02 7.50 -3.90
C ASP A 47 12.31 7.32 -3.08
N VAL A 48 13.47 7.24 -3.74
CA VAL A 48 14.77 7.17 -3.07
C VAL A 48 15.01 8.37 -2.16
N ASN A 49 14.74 9.59 -2.66
CA ASN A 49 14.88 10.80 -1.86
C ASN A 49 13.95 10.79 -0.64
N ALA A 50 12.67 10.45 -0.84
CA ALA A 50 11.69 10.37 0.23
C ALA A 50 12.09 9.36 1.31
N LEU A 51 12.56 8.17 0.93
CA LEU A 51 13.04 7.14 1.86
C LEU A 51 14.28 7.59 2.64
N CYS A 52 15.21 8.28 2.00
CA CYS A 52 16.40 8.81 2.69
C CYS A 52 16.01 9.89 3.72
N ASP A 53 15.09 10.78 3.37
CA ASP A 53 14.62 11.84 4.26
C ASP A 53 13.85 11.23 5.45
N GLU A 54 12.94 10.29 5.20
CA GLU A 54 12.16 9.59 6.22
C GLU A 54 13.08 8.81 7.20
N TYR A 55 14.08 8.10 6.69
CA TYR A 55 15.05 7.38 7.51
C TYR A 55 15.89 8.32 8.37
N THR A 56 16.34 9.44 7.82
CA THR A 56 17.09 10.46 8.55
C THR A 56 16.26 11.06 9.67
N ASP A 57 15.01 11.42 9.40
CA ASP A 57 14.08 11.96 10.41
C ASP A 57 13.79 10.94 11.52
N MET A 58 13.62 9.67 11.16
CA MET A 58 13.42 8.58 12.12
C MET A 58 14.61 8.46 13.06
N LEU A 59 15.84 8.44 12.53
CA LEU A 59 17.05 8.32 13.34
C LEU A 59 17.30 9.55 14.21
N GLN A 60 17.02 10.77 13.71
CA GLN A 60 17.08 11.98 14.52
C GLN A 60 16.12 11.90 15.71
N LYS A 61 14.86 11.52 15.48
CA LYS A 61 13.91 11.31 16.57
C LYS A 61 14.38 10.25 17.55
N ALA A 62 14.95 9.14 17.07
CA ALA A 62 15.44 8.07 17.93
C ALA A 62 16.53 8.53 18.89
N VAL A 63 17.52 9.32 18.40
CA VAL A 63 18.64 9.83 19.21
C VAL A 63 18.17 10.73 20.36
N PHE A 64 17.12 11.55 20.13
CA PHE A 64 16.62 12.49 21.14
C PHE A 64 15.39 11.97 21.90
N SER A 65 14.91 10.77 21.63
CA SER A 65 13.73 10.20 22.27
C SER A 65 14.09 9.42 23.53
N LYS A 66 13.14 9.38 24.47
CA LYS A 66 13.23 8.48 25.63
C LYS A 66 13.05 7.02 25.19
N PHE A 67 13.54 6.09 26.00
CA PHE A 67 13.31 4.67 25.78
C PHE A 67 11.80 4.37 25.64
N TYR A 68 11.47 3.44 24.73
CA TYR A 68 10.10 3.02 24.41
C TYR A 68 9.21 4.10 23.74
N THR A 69 9.79 5.18 23.21
CA THR A 69 9.05 6.13 22.39
C THR A 69 8.88 5.59 20.96
N LEU A 70 7.66 5.70 20.40
CA LEU A 70 7.40 5.38 18.99
C LEU A 70 8.08 6.45 18.12
N VAL A 71 9.13 6.09 17.42
CA VAL A 71 9.91 7.02 16.57
C VAL A 71 9.40 7.06 15.13
N HIS A 72 8.84 5.95 14.64
CA HIS A 72 8.25 5.84 13.31
C HIS A 72 7.00 4.97 13.36
N LYS A 73 6.00 5.32 12.55
CA LYS A 73 4.80 4.52 12.33
C LYS A 73 4.63 4.33 10.84
N ASP A 74 4.63 3.09 10.40
CA ASP A 74 4.39 2.74 9.00
C ASP A 74 3.01 3.23 8.54
N ARG A 75 2.92 3.47 7.24
CA ARG A 75 1.61 3.75 6.61
C ARG A 75 0.71 2.53 6.78
N PRO A 76 -0.60 2.74 6.98
CA PRO A 76 -1.54 1.63 6.94
C PRO A 76 -1.45 0.86 5.62
N GLY A 77 -1.49 -0.48 5.67
CA GLY A 77 -1.31 -1.33 4.47
C GLY A 77 -2.32 -1.05 3.35
N TYR A 78 -3.55 -0.61 3.69
CA TYR A 78 -4.55 -0.22 2.69
C TYR A 78 -4.14 1.00 1.86
N ILE A 79 -3.29 1.89 2.39
CA ILE A 79 -2.76 3.04 1.64
C ILE A 79 -1.83 2.57 0.52
N GLU A 80 -0.98 1.58 0.79
CA GLU A 80 -0.09 1.01 -0.23
C GLU A 80 -0.89 0.34 -1.35
N GLU A 81 -1.94 -0.43 -1.01
CA GLU A 81 -2.83 -1.05 -1.99
C GLU A 81 -3.52 0.00 -2.87
N ILE A 82 -3.99 1.11 -2.30
CA ILE A 82 -4.61 2.20 -3.05
C ILE A 82 -3.59 2.84 -4.01
N VAL A 83 -2.37 3.08 -3.57
CA VAL A 83 -1.30 3.64 -4.42
C VAL A 83 -0.99 2.69 -5.59
N HIS A 84 -0.95 1.38 -5.35
CA HIS A 84 -0.77 0.38 -6.40
C HIS A 84 -1.90 0.39 -7.43
N LEU A 85 -3.15 0.51 -7.00
CA LEU A 85 -4.32 0.57 -7.87
C LEU A 85 -4.36 1.86 -8.71
N SER A 86 -3.89 2.97 -8.17
CA SER A 86 -3.96 4.29 -8.82
C SER A 86 -2.93 4.53 -9.92
N GLY A 87 -2.02 3.59 -10.15
CA GLY A 87 -0.89 3.78 -11.07
C GLY A 87 -1.24 3.98 -12.54
N LYS A 88 -2.45 3.57 -12.99
CA LYS A 88 -2.85 3.62 -14.42
C LYS A 88 -4.24 4.20 -14.66
N ASP A 89 -5.13 4.14 -13.70
CA ASP A 89 -6.56 4.50 -13.86
C ASP A 89 -6.97 5.59 -12.88
N SER A 90 -8.10 6.24 -13.17
CA SER A 90 -8.76 7.14 -12.23
C SER A 90 -9.41 6.32 -11.12
N VAL A 91 -9.05 6.60 -9.86
CA VAL A 91 -9.55 5.90 -8.68
C VAL A 91 -10.38 6.85 -7.83
N GLU A 92 -11.63 6.49 -7.55
CA GLU A 92 -12.46 7.16 -6.55
C GLU A 92 -12.46 6.33 -5.26
N ILE A 93 -12.07 6.95 -4.15
CA ILE A 93 -12.08 6.35 -2.82
C ILE A 93 -13.25 6.92 -2.04
N ILE A 94 -14.11 6.04 -1.53
CA ILE A 94 -15.27 6.43 -0.76
C ILE A 94 -15.16 5.80 0.63
N THR A 95 -15.31 6.61 1.67
CA THR A 95 -15.31 6.14 3.05
C THR A 95 -16.39 6.85 3.86
N ASP A 96 -16.98 6.15 4.82
CA ASP A 96 -17.92 6.67 5.81
C ASP A 96 -17.27 6.88 7.18
N ILE A 97 -15.96 6.58 7.31
CA ILE A 97 -15.20 6.68 8.56
C ILE A 97 -14.32 7.93 8.51
N PRO A 98 -14.60 8.98 9.36
CA PRO A 98 -13.85 10.23 9.34
C PRO A 98 -12.36 10.06 9.61
N ALA A 99 -11.97 9.12 10.46
CA ALA A 99 -10.56 8.84 10.75
C ALA A 99 -9.81 8.36 9.51
N ILE A 100 -10.41 7.43 8.74
CA ILE A 100 -9.85 6.93 7.49
C ILE A 100 -9.78 8.04 6.45
N TYR A 101 -10.80 8.88 6.34
CA TYR A 101 -10.80 10.03 5.43
C TYR A 101 -9.59 10.95 5.69
N ASN A 102 -9.32 11.29 6.95
CA ASN A 102 -8.19 12.13 7.33
C ASN A 102 -6.84 11.45 7.06
N GLU A 103 -6.73 10.14 7.28
CA GLU A 103 -5.53 9.37 6.94
C GLU A 103 -5.30 9.37 5.42
N LEU A 104 -6.33 9.15 4.62
CA LEU A 104 -6.24 9.19 3.15
C LEU A 104 -5.79 10.56 2.66
N GLU A 105 -6.36 11.65 3.18
CA GLU A 105 -5.94 13.03 2.85
C GLU A 105 -4.47 13.31 3.23
N THR A 106 -3.98 12.65 4.27
CA THR A 106 -2.60 12.83 4.76
C THR A 106 -1.58 12.07 3.95
N TYR A 107 -1.88 10.82 3.59
CA TYR A 107 -0.91 9.90 2.99
C TYR A 107 -0.97 9.83 1.46
N LEU A 108 -2.11 10.14 0.86
CA LEU A 108 -2.23 10.06 -0.60
C LEU A 108 -1.83 11.38 -1.26
N PRO A 109 -1.07 11.32 -2.36
CA PRO A 109 -0.74 12.50 -3.12
C PRO A 109 -2.01 13.09 -3.74
N ARG A 110 -2.16 14.41 -3.68
CA ARG A 110 -3.21 15.13 -4.42
C ARG A 110 -2.89 15.09 -5.91
N SER A 111 -3.22 13.98 -6.54
CA SER A 111 -3.05 13.81 -7.99
C SER A 111 -4.42 13.85 -8.68
N SER A 112 -4.44 14.22 -9.94
CA SER A 112 -5.67 14.35 -10.73
C SER A 112 -6.40 13.01 -10.95
N ASN A 113 -5.75 11.89 -10.68
CA ASN A 113 -6.32 10.56 -10.88
C ASN A 113 -6.83 9.89 -9.60
N ILE A 114 -6.65 10.51 -8.41
CA ILE A 114 -7.20 10.02 -7.15
C ILE A 114 -8.18 11.05 -6.59
N SER A 115 -9.42 10.64 -6.35
CA SER A 115 -10.43 11.45 -5.67
C SER A 115 -10.88 10.75 -4.38
N ILE A 116 -11.02 11.52 -3.31
CA ILE A 116 -11.44 11.02 -2.00
C ILE A 116 -12.78 11.66 -1.66
N ARG A 117 -13.78 10.86 -1.33
CA ARG A 117 -15.11 11.33 -0.98
C ARG A 117 -15.58 10.74 0.35
N MET A 118 -16.04 11.64 1.23
CA MET A 118 -16.73 11.24 2.46
C MET A 118 -18.18 10.89 2.14
N TYR A 119 -18.62 9.70 2.54
CA TYR A 119 -20.00 9.27 2.48
C TYR A 119 -20.71 9.61 3.80
N LYS A 120 -21.91 10.20 3.72
CA LYS A 120 -22.63 10.72 4.89
C LYS A 120 -24.12 10.35 4.92
N ASP A 121 -24.51 9.26 4.33
CA ASP A 121 -25.91 8.82 4.37
C ASP A 121 -26.14 7.93 5.61
N GLU A 122 -27.01 8.37 6.53
CA GLU A 122 -27.33 7.64 7.77
C GLU A 122 -28.33 6.50 7.53
N LEU A 123 -29.15 6.58 6.46
CA LEU A 123 -30.18 5.59 6.17
C LEU A 123 -29.62 4.37 5.44
N TRP A 124 -28.62 4.60 4.59
CA TRP A 124 -28.00 3.56 3.78
C TRP A 124 -26.49 3.50 4.04
N PRO A 125 -26.05 2.67 4.98
CA PRO A 125 -24.62 2.48 5.24
C PRO A 125 -23.85 2.07 3.98
N LEU A 126 -22.61 2.54 3.84
CA LEU A 126 -21.77 2.36 2.65
C LEU A 126 -21.65 0.88 2.25
N TYR A 127 -21.42 -0.01 3.22
CA TYR A 127 -21.27 -1.45 2.98
C TYR A 127 -22.54 -2.10 2.41
N LYS A 128 -23.74 -1.57 2.73
CA LYS A 128 -25.01 -2.03 2.17
C LYS A 128 -25.21 -1.48 0.76
N LEU A 129 -24.88 -0.20 0.53
CA LEU A 129 -25.02 0.44 -0.77
C LEU A 129 -24.25 -0.33 -1.86
N TYR A 130 -23.03 -0.77 -1.53
CA TYR A 130 -22.16 -1.53 -2.44
C TYR A 130 -22.28 -3.04 -2.27
N SER A 131 -23.22 -3.55 -1.46
CA SER A 131 -23.42 -4.98 -1.19
C SER A 131 -22.16 -5.71 -0.75
N ILE A 132 -21.27 -5.03 -0.02
CA ILE A 132 -19.92 -5.52 0.36
C ILE A 132 -20.03 -6.80 1.20
N GLU A 133 -20.97 -6.88 2.14
CA GLU A 133 -21.20 -8.10 2.94
C GLU A 133 -21.49 -9.30 2.05
N LYS A 134 -22.39 -9.16 1.09
CA LYS A 134 -22.74 -10.24 0.16
C LYS A 134 -21.55 -10.68 -0.68
N GLU A 135 -20.73 -9.75 -1.14
CA GLU A 135 -19.52 -10.06 -1.91
C GLU A 135 -18.48 -10.79 -1.03
N ILE A 136 -18.30 -10.36 0.22
CA ILE A 136 -17.42 -11.04 1.18
C ILE A 136 -17.94 -12.44 1.49
N ASP A 137 -19.22 -12.61 1.79
CA ASP A 137 -19.83 -13.92 2.05
C ASP A 137 -19.68 -14.85 0.84
N THR A 138 -19.83 -14.32 -0.35
CA THR A 138 -19.63 -15.06 -1.59
C THR A 138 -18.17 -15.47 -1.76
N ALA A 139 -17.23 -14.56 -1.51
CA ALA A 139 -15.80 -14.82 -1.60
C ALA A 139 -15.31 -15.83 -0.55
N LEU A 140 -15.90 -15.84 0.64
CA LEU A 140 -15.59 -16.77 1.72
C LEU A 140 -16.34 -18.10 1.62
N SER A 141 -17.29 -18.23 0.68
CA SER A 141 -18.05 -19.45 0.51
C SER A 141 -17.17 -20.59 -0.01
N LYS A 142 -17.43 -21.80 0.48
CA LYS A 142 -16.71 -22.99 -0.01
C LYS A 142 -16.99 -23.26 -1.49
N LYS A 143 -18.17 -22.85 -1.99
CA LYS A 143 -18.62 -23.10 -3.35
C LYS A 143 -18.51 -21.85 -4.19
N VAL A 144 -17.70 -21.91 -5.24
CA VAL A 144 -17.48 -20.81 -6.19
C VAL A 144 -18.07 -21.20 -7.55
N TRP A 145 -19.06 -20.44 -8.02
CA TRP A 145 -19.66 -20.65 -9.34
C TRP A 145 -18.82 -20.04 -10.45
N LEU A 146 -18.65 -20.79 -11.51
CA LEU A 146 -17.95 -20.35 -12.71
C LEU A 146 -18.94 -19.81 -13.75
N LYS A 147 -18.49 -18.88 -14.59
CA LYS A 147 -19.32 -18.32 -15.68
C LYS A 147 -19.79 -19.38 -16.68
N SER A 148 -19.07 -20.50 -16.80
CA SER A 148 -19.42 -21.66 -17.63
C SER A 148 -20.57 -22.50 -17.09
N GLY A 149 -21.08 -22.23 -15.87
CA GLY A 149 -22.11 -23.03 -15.20
C GLY A 149 -21.54 -24.19 -14.37
N GLY A 150 -20.23 -24.40 -14.38
CA GLY A 150 -19.55 -25.26 -13.43
C GLY A 150 -19.32 -24.57 -12.07
N TYR A 151 -18.77 -25.31 -11.12
CA TYR A 151 -18.41 -24.76 -9.83
C TYR A 151 -17.20 -25.45 -9.22
N LEU A 152 -16.51 -24.73 -8.34
CA LEU A 152 -15.43 -25.24 -7.51
C LEU A 152 -15.93 -25.41 -6.06
N ILE A 153 -15.43 -26.43 -5.38
CA ILE A 153 -15.53 -26.55 -3.93
C ILE A 153 -14.11 -26.42 -3.37
N ILE A 154 -13.89 -25.40 -2.54
CA ILE A 154 -12.59 -25.09 -1.94
C ILE A 154 -12.71 -25.32 -0.44
N GLU A 155 -11.93 -26.26 0.10
CA GLU A 155 -11.93 -26.60 1.51
C GLU A 155 -10.51 -26.56 2.08
N GLN A 156 -10.38 -25.87 3.21
CA GLN A 156 -9.17 -25.88 4.00
C GLN A 156 -9.28 -27.05 5.01
N THR A 157 -8.35 -27.98 4.92
CA THR A 157 -8.18 -29.04 5.91
C THR A 157 -7.01 -28.71 6.83
N GLU A 158 -6.76 -29.53 7.85
CA GLU A 158 -5.67 -29.30 8.81
C GLU A 158 -4.29 -29.24 8.15
N ALA A 159 -4.05 -30.02 7.09
CA ALA A 159 -2.73 -30.15 6.46
C ALA A 159 -2.64 -29.63 5.02
N LEU A 160 -3.77 -29.39 4.34
CA LEU A 160 -3.78 -29.00 2.93
C LEU A 160 -5.08 -28.30 2.53
N SER A 161 -5.05 -27.56 1.42
CA SER A 161 -6.26 -27.06 0.77
C SER A 161 -6.69 -28.02 -0.34
N VAL A 162 -7.96 -28.40 -0.34
CA VAL A 162 -8.55 -29.27 -1.37
C VAL A 162 -9.42 -28.44 -2.29
N ILE A 163 -9.26 -28.63 -3.60
CA ILE A 163 -10.10 -27.98 -4.61
C ILE A 163 -10.72 -29.08 -5.48
N ASP A 164 -12.04 -29.21 -5.41
CA ASP A 164 -12.83 -30.07 -6.25
C ASP A 164 -13.46 -29.27 -7.41
N VAL A 165 -13.37 -29.78 -8.62
CA VAL A 165 -13.84 -29.12 -9.84
C VAL A 165 -15.04 -29.87 -10.41
N ASN A 166 -16.18 -29.20 -10.45
CA ASN A 166 -17.43 -29.76 -10.98
C ASN A 166 -17.83 -29.02 -12.27
N SER A 167 -17.97 -29.76 -13.36
CA SER A 167 -18.39 -29.20 -14.67
C SER A 167 -19.85 -28.73 -14.70
N GLY A 168 -20.66 -29.11 -13.69
CA GLY A 168 -22.07 -28.76 -13.63
C GLY A 168 -22.89 -29.42 -14.74
N LYS A 169 -23.71 -28.63 -15.43
CA LYS A 169 -24.53 -29.08 -16.54
C LYS A 169 -23.83 -29.05 -17.92
N ASN A 170 -22.57 -28.66 -17.97
CA ASN A 170 -21.77 -28.68 -19.19
C ASN A 170 -21.24 -30.10 -19.39
N VAL A 171 -22.00 -30.92 -20.08
CA VAL A 171 -21.62 -32.21 -20.64
C VAL A 171 -21.45 -32.04 -22.13
#